data_a7143abd69b7774651421f9b5eccb97b
#
_entry.id   a7143abd69b7774651421f9b5eccb97b
#
_cell.length_a   1.000
_cell.length_b   1.000
_cell.length_c   1.000
_cell.angle_alpha   90.00
_cell.angle_beta   90.00
_cell.angle_gamma   90.00
#
_symmetry.space_group_name_H-M   'P 1'
#
loop_
_entity.id
_entity.type
_entity.pdbx_description
1 polymer ?
#
loop_
_entity_poly.entity_id
_entity_poly.type
_entity_poly.pdbx_seq_one_letter_code
_entity_poly.pdbx_strand_id
1 'polypeptide(L)'
;DENMELFGEDSSIPVGYRWKDLTGLDGYDLVKQYESTLKLLSQQDDLIGTIYTKAQNKIDKPVYLKKVITMIDEEQWLIMDGDVKGAIYESILEKNGQDKKSGAGQYFTPRPLIKAMVDCLQPQIGETVCDPACGTGGFLLAAYDYMKEQSQNRDKLDFLNNKALHGNDITPLVVTLASMNLYLHGIGTD
;
A
#
# COMPACT_ATOMS: atom_id res chain seq x y z
N ASP A 1 0.16 1.25 -13.57
CA ASP A 1 0.59 1.23 -14.97
C ASP A 1 -0.58 1.17 -15.93
N GLU A 2 -1.34 0.07 -15.95
CA GLU A 2 -2.40 -0.16 -16.93
C GLU A 2 -3.51 0.89 -16.87
N ASN A 3 -3.90 1.37 -15.69
CA ASN A 3 -4.87 2.47 -15.57
C ASN A 3 -4.34 3.77 -16.18
N MET A 4 -3.08 4.12 -15.91
CA MET A 4 -2.47 5.33 -16.46
C MET A 4 -2.39 5.26 -17.99
N GLU A 5 -2.01 4.10 -18.55
CA GLU A 5 -2.00 3.89 -20.00
C GLU A 5 -3.40 4.03 -20.63
N LEU A 6 -4.46 3.54 -19.95
CA LEU A 6 -5.85 3.65 -20.44
C LEU A 6 -6.37 5.09 -20.44
N PHE A 7 -5.91 5.94 -19.52
CA PHE A 7 -6.29 7.34 -19.44
C PHE A 7 -5.31 8.28 -20.16
N GLY A 8 -4.30 7.73 -20.85
CA GLY A 8 -3.30 8.49 -21.62
C GLY A 8 -2.28 9.22 -20.74
N GLU A 9 -2.12 8.79 -19.51
CA GLU A 9 -1.09 9.28 -18.59
C GLU A 9 0.18 8.42 -18.69
N ASP A 10 1.33 9.06 -18.53
CA ASP A 10 2.61 8.34 -18.53
C ASP A 10 2.77 7.58 -17.19
N SER A 11 3.05 6.28 -17.28
CA SER A 11 3.35 5.46 -16.12
C SER A 11 4.64 5.92 -15.45
N SER A 12 4.63 6.04 -14.12
CA SER A 12 5.84 6.28 -13.32
C SER A 12 6.85 5.13 -13.38
N ILE A 13 6.41 3.94 -13.83
CA ILE A 13 7.30 2.77 -14.00
C ILE A 13 7.82 2.72 -15.43
N PRO A 14 9.15 2.74 -15.65
CA PRO A 14 9.76 2.70 -16.97
C PRO A 14 9.40 1.43 -17.76
N VAL A 15 9.36 1.57 -19.09
CA VAL A 15 9.22 0.42 -20.01
C VAL A 15 10.34 -0.60 -19.73
N GLY A 16 10.01 -1.86 -19.75
CA GLY A 16 10.90 -2.98 -19.37
C GLY A 16 10.81 -3.38 -17.89
N TYR A 17 10.11 -2.61 -17.05
CA TYR A 17 9.92 -2.90 -15.61
C TYR A 17 8.45 -2.95 -15.20
N ARG A 18 7.55 -2.84 -16.17
CA ARG A 18 6.10 -2.86 -15.95
C ARG A 18 5.59 -4.28 -15.71
N TRP A 19 4.37 -4.39 -15.20
CA TRP A 19 3.75 -5.69 -14.94
C TRP A 19 3.75 -6.61 -16.15
N LYS A 20 3.40 -6.08 -17.34
CA LYS A 20 3.40 -6.83 -18.60
C LYS A 20 4.76 -7.41 -18.98
N ASP A 21 5.83 -6.72 -18.61
CA ASP A 21 7.20 -7.20 -18.88
C ASP A 21 7.55 -8.40 -18.01
N LEU A 22 6.91 -8.56 -16.84
CA LEU A 22 7.08 -9.73 -15.97
C LEU A 22 6.21 -10.90 -16.41
N THR A 23 4.94 -10.65 -16.79
CA THR A 23 3.99 -11.72 -17.13
C THR A 23 4.41 -12.50 -18.38
N GLY A 24 5.18 -11.91 -19.29
CA GLY A 24 5.71 -12.54 -20.50
C GLY A 24 6.94 -13.41 -20.29
N LEU A 25 7.57 -13.42 -19.10
CA LEU A 25 8.81 -14.11 -18.81
C LEU A 25 8.60 -15.40 -18.05
N ASP A 26 9.58 -16.31 -18.15
CA ASP A 26 9.65 -17.59 -17.45
C ASP A 26 11.06 -17.88 -16.92
N GLY A 27 11.16 -18.87 -16.04
CA GLY A 27 12.44 -19.39 -15.57
C GLY A 27 13.29 -18.34 -14.84
N TYR A 28 14.59 -18.41 -15.07
CA TYR A 28 15.55 -17.50 -14.44
C TYR A 28 15.52 -16.08 -15.00
N ASP A 29 15.05 -15.88 -16.23
CA ASP A 29 14.88 -14.54 -16.81
C ASP A 29 13.78 -13.78 -16.06
N LEU A 30 12.68 -14.46 -15.68
CA LEU A 30 11.65 -13.89 -14.83
C LEU A 30 12.20 -13.47 -13.46
N VAL A 31 12.99 -14.33 -12.82
CA VAL A 31 13.57 -14.02 -11.51
C VAL A 31 14.46 -12.80 -11.58
N LYS A 32 15.36 -12.75 -12.58
CA LYS A 32 16.29 -11.64 -12.80
C LYS A 32 15.53 -10.32 -13.05
N GLN A 33 14.49 -10.36 -13.88
CA GLN A 33 13.68 -9.19 -14.18
C GLN A 33 12.93 -8.72 -12.94
N TYR A 34 12.32 -9.63 -12.19
CA TYR A 34 11.62 -9.33 -10.94
C TYR A 34 12.55 -8.65 -9.90
N GLU A 35 13.74 -9.19 -9.69
CA GLU A 35 14.74 -8.61 -8.78
C GLU A 35 15.23 -7.23 -9.25
N SER A 36 15.40 -7.05 -10.56
CA SER A 36 15.76 -5.75 -11.15
C SER A 36 14.64 -4.74 -10.97
N THR A 37 13.38 -5.15 -11.09
CA THR A 37 12.19 -4.31 -10.86
C THR A 37 12.11 -3.89 -9.39
N LEU A 38 12.27 -4.82 -8.44
CA LEU A 38 12.29 -4.49 -7.00
C LEU A 38 13.38 -3.46 -6.67
N LYS A 39 14.56 -3.62 -7.26
CA LYS A 39 15.68 -2.68 -7.07
C LYS A 39 15.36 -1.30 -7.64
N LEU A 40 14.76 -1.22 -8.82
CA LEU A 40 14.38 0.04 -9.45
C LEU A 40 13.33 0.76 -8.60
N LEU A 41 12.28 0.06 -8.16
CA LEU A 41 11.22 0.62 -7.34
C LEU A 41 11.75 1.12 -5.98
N SER A 42 12.74 0.45 -5.40
CA SER A 42 13.37 0.88 -4.15
C SER A 42 14.20 2.17 -4.25
N GLN A 43 14.45 2.66 -5.45
CA GLN A 43 15.23 3.88 -5.72
C GLN A 43 14.35 5.10 -6.03
N GLN A 44 13.03 4.96 -6.01
CA GLN A 44 12.12 6.09 -6.17
C GLN A 44 12.14 6.97 -4.91
N ASP A 45 11.96 8.28 -5.09
CA ASP A 45 11.98 9.27 -3.99
C ASP A 45 10.57 9.54 -3.40
N ASP A 46 9.60 8.65 -3.68
CA ASP A 46 8.20 8.75 -3.31
C ASP A 46 7.76 7.64 -2.33
N LEU A 47 6.44 7.50 -2.15
CA LEU A 47 5.86 6.44 -1.32
C LEU A 47 6.18 5.04 -1.86
N ILE A 48 6.31 4.88 -3.18
CA ILE A 48 6.70 3.63 -3.82
C ILE A 48 8.11 3.23 -3.37
N GLY A 49 9.06 4.16 -3.37
CA GLY A 49 10.41 3.92 -2.86
C GLY A 49 10.42 3.49 -1.39
N THR A 50 9.56 4.09 -0.57
CA THR A 50 9.39 3.69 0.83
C THR A 50 8.86 2.26 0.94
N ILE A 51 7.83 1.89 0.18
CA ILE A 51 7.24 0.54 0.14
C ILE A 51 8.28 -0.50 -0.26
N TYR A 52 9.08 -0.21 -1.27
CA TYR A 52 10.07 -1.15 -1.80
C TYR A 52 11.47 -1.03 -1.15
N THR A 53 11.63 -0.17 -0.14
CA THR A 53 12.91 -0.05 0.60
C THR A 53 13.35 -1.41 1.13
N LYS A 54 14.55 -1.87 0.72
CA LYS A 54 15.11 -3.19 1.07
C LYS A 54 14.27 -4.38 0.62
N ALA A 55 13.35 -4.20 -0.35
CA ALA A 55 12.60 -5.31 -0.92
C ALA A 55 13.54 -6.34 -1.55
N GLN A 56 13.26 -7.62 -1.30
CA GLN A 56 14.04 -8.75 -1.78
C GLN A 56 13.11 -9.86 -2.25
N ASN A 57 13.48 -10.53 -3.33
CA ASN A 57 12.81 -11.76 -3.71
C ASN A 57 13.00 -12.83 -2.62
N LYS A 58 11.91 -13.40 -2.14
CA LYS A 58 11.87 -14.48 -1.16
C LYS A 58 11.40 -15.81 -1.76
N ILE A 59 11.14 -15.83 -3.07
CA ILE A 59 10.65 -17.01 -3.78
C ILE A 59 11.82 -17.67 -4.51
N ASP A 60 12.39 -18.71 -3.91
CA ASP A 60 13.62 -19.35 -4.40
C ASP A 60 13.46 -20.05 -5.75
N LYS A 61 12.25 -20.53 -6.09
CA LYS A 61 12.02 -21.31 -7.31
C LYS A 61 11.26 -20.51 -8.35
N PRO A 62 11.80 -20.35 -9.58
CA PRO A 62 11.16 -19.61 -10.65
C PRO A 62 9.72 -20.06 -10.94
N VAL A 63 9.45 -21.38 -10.85
CA VAL A 63 8.11 -21.95 -11.07
C VAL A 63 7.09 -21.39 -10.06
N TYR A 64 7.49 -21.19 -8.81
CA TYR A 64 6.59 -20.63 -7.80
C TYR A 64 6.39 -19.14 -8.00
N LEU A 65 7.44 -18.41 -8.38
CA LEU A 65 7.32 -16.99 -8.73
C LEU A 65 6.35 -16.81 -9.92
N LYS A 66 6.51 -17.60 -10.98
CA LYS A 66 5.61 -17.58 -12.14
C LYS A 66 4.17 -17.88 -11.72
N LYS A 67 3.95 -18.89 -10.89
CA LYS A 67 2.62 -19.24 -10.41
C LYS A 67 1.95 -18.09 -9.66
N VAL A 68 2.69 -17.41 -8.76
CA VAL A 68 2.16 -16.26 -8.01
C VAL A 68 1.82 -15.11 -8.95
N ILE A 69 2.71 -14.78 -9.90
CA ILE A 69 2.47 -13.73 -10.91
C ILE A 69 1.22 -14.07 -11.74
N THR A 70 1.10 -15.31 -12.21
CA THR A 70 -0.08 -15.74 -12.98
C THR A 70 -1.38 -15.62 -12.18
N MET A 71 -1.38 -16.05 -10.91
CA MET A 71 -2.56 -15.93 -10.04
C MET A 71 -2.97 -14.47 -9.82
N ILE A 72 -2.00 -13.56 -9.72
CA ILE A 72 -2.26 -12.13 -9.58
C ILE A 72 -2.80 -11.56 -10.90
N ASP A 73 -2.23 -11.98 -12.03
CA ASP A 73 -2.59 -11.50 -13.36
C ASP A 73 -4.00 -11.96 -13.82
N GLU A 74 -4.47 -13.10 -13.29
CA GLU A 74 -5.82 -13.60 -13.55
C GLU A 74 -6.92 -12.78 -12.86
N GLU A 75 -6.58 -11.95 -11.88
CA GLU A 75 -7.54 -11.09 -11.17
C GLU A 75 -7.78 -9.77 -11.91
N GLN A 76 -9.02 -9.31 -11.87
CA GLN A 76 -9.45 -8.08 -12.58
C GLN A 76 -9.20 -6.82 -11.74
N TRP A 77 -7.94 -6.53 -11.42
CA TRP A 77 -7.55 -5.40 -10.57
C TRP A 77 -8.04 -4.03 -11.06
N LEU A 78 -8.20 -3.85 -12.37
CA LEU A 78 -8.62 -2.59 -12.98
C LEU A 78 -10.08 -2.23 -12.67
N ILE A 79 -10.94 -3.26 -12.49
CA ILE A 79 -12.35 -3.09 -12.20
C ILE A 79 -12.59 -2.91 -10.69
N MET A 80 -11.63 -3.34 -9.87
CA MET A 80 -11.73 -3.19 -8.43
C MET A 80 -11.52 -1.74 -8.03
N ASP A 81 -12.47 -1.21 -7.27
CA ASP A 81 -12.35 0.07 -6.58
C ASP A 81 -11.14 0.07 -5.62
N GLY A 82 -10.55 1.24 -5.38
CA GLY A 82 -9.47 1.42 -4.42
C GLY A 82 -9.85 0.91 -3.02
N ASP A 83 -11.06 1.19 -2.59
CA ASP A 83 -11.58 0.73 -1.30
C ASP A 83 -11.61 -0.80 -1.19
N VAL A 84 -11.91 -1.51 -2.30
CA VAL A 84 -11.90 -2.98 -2.33
C VAL A 84 -10.48 -3.53 -2.23
N LYS A 85 -9.51 -2.93 -2.93
CA LYS A 85 -8.09 -3.34 -2.87
C LYS A 85 -7.53 -3.14 -1.46
N GLY A 86 -7.82 -2.01 -0.85
CA GLY A 86 -7.46 -1.71 0.52
C GLY A 86 -8.08 -2.69 1.52
N ALA A 87 -9.37 -2.97 1.40
CA ALA A 87 -10.07 -3.92 2.26
C ALA A 87 -9.51 -5.35 2.17
N ILE A 88 -9.14 -5.80 0.97
CA ILE A 88 -8.45 -7.10 0.78
C ILE A 88 -7.11 -7.09 1.52
N TYR A 89 -6.32 -6.05 1.36
CA TYR A 89 -5.02 -5.93 2.02
C TYR A 89 -5.16 -5.93 3.56
N GLU A 90 -6.09 -5.15 4.10
CA GLU A 90 -6.38 -5.15 5.53
C GLU A 90 -6.81 -6.52 6.07
N SER A 91 -7.63 -7.24 5.32
CA SER A 91 -8.01 -8.62 5.66
C SER A 91 -6.81 -9.56 5.75
N ILE A 92 -5.80 -9.37 4.89
CA ILE A 92 -4.54 -10.11 4.95
C ILE A 92 -3.73 -9.73 6.19
N LEU A 93 -3.63 -8.43 6.49
CA LEU A 93 -2.93 -7.93 7.69
C LEU A 93 -3.59 -8.45 8.97
N GLU A 94 -4.92 -8.43 9.04
CA GLU A 94 -5.68 -8.94 10.20
C GLU A 94 -5.44 -10.42 10.42
N LYS A 95 -5.53 -11.25 9.37
CA LYS A 95 -5.25 -12.69 9.46
C LYS A 95 -3.83 -12.98 9.94
N ASN A 96 -2.85 -12.27 9.41
CA ASN A 96 -1.47 -12.41 9.83
C ASN A 96 -1.25 -11.90 11.27
N GLY A 97 -1.99 -10.86 11.67
CA GLY A 97 -1.97 -10.31 13.02
C GLY A 97 -2.52 -11.26 14.08
N GLN A 98 -3.51 -12.08 13.73
CA GLN A 98 -4.09 -13.09 14.62
C GLN A 98 -3.19 -14.33 14.78
N ASP A 99 -2.22 -14.53 13.90
CA ASP A 99 -1.33 -15.69 13.94
C ASP A 99 -0.24 -15.48 15.00
N LYS A 100 -0.48 -16.01 16.22
CA LYS A 100 0.40 -15.88 17.40
C LYS A 100 1.85 -16.37 17.16
N LYS A 101 2.09 -17.15 16.10
CA LYS A 101 3.42 -17.67 15.77
C LYS A 101 4.30 -16.69 15.00
N SER A 102 3.71 -15.68 14.34
CA SER A 102 4.45 -14.73 13.50
C SER A 102 4.88 -13.46 14.25
N GLY A 103 4.41 -13.22 15.48
CA GLY A 103 4.65 -11.98 16.22
C GLY A 103 3.94 -10.76 15.62
N ALA A 104 3.22 -10.92 14.51
CA ALA A 104 2.56 -9.82 13.80
C ALA A 104 1.30 -9.30 14.52
N GLY A 105 0.73 -10.07 15.45
CA GLY A 105 -0.46 -9.69 16.20
C GLY A 105 -0.31 -8.45 17.09
N GLN A 106 0.91 -8.06 17.39
CA GLN A 106 1.21 -6.84 18.17
C GLN A 106 1.02 -5.54 17.38
N TYR A 107 0.86 -5.63 16.05
CA TYR A 107 0.77 -4.47 15.16
C TYR A 107 -0.66 -4.15 14.72
N PHE A 108 -1.62 -4.93 15.16
CA PHE A 108 -3.01 -4.78 14.73
C PHE A 108 -3.93 -4.38 15.89
N THR A 109 -4.56 -3.19 15.77
CA THR A 109 -5.58 -2.73 16.69
C THR A 109 -6.97 -3.00 16.10
N PRO A 110 -7.93 -3.56 16.87
CA PRO A 110 -9.26 -3.86 16.36
C PRO A 110 -9.98 -2.63 15.78
N ARG A 111 -10.51 -2.73 14.57
CA ARG A 111 -11.20 -1.64 13.87
C ARG A 111 -12.30 -0.94 14.67
N PRO A 112 -13.18 -1.65 15.42
CA PRO A 112 -14.19 -0.99 16.23
C PRO A 112 -13.61 -0.06 17.31
N LEU A 113 -12.46 -0.41 17.89
CA LEU A 113 -11.78 0.42 18.87
C LEU A 113 -11.18 1.66 18.21
N ILE A 114 -10.50 1.50 17.06
CA ILE A 114 -9.96 2.62 16.28
C ILE A 114 -11.07 3.61 15.95
N LYS A 115 -12.18 3.12 15.40
CA LYS A 115 -13.34 3.95 15.04
C LYS A 115 -13.88 4.71 16.24
N ALA A 116 -14.10 4.05 17.37
CA ALA A 116 -14.59 4.70 18.58
C ALA A 116 -13.65 5.83 19.06
N MET A 117 -12.33 5.63 18.95
CA MET A 117 -11.35 6.65 19.34
C MET A 117 -11.37 7.84 18.38
N VAL A 118 -11.45 7.61 17.06
CA VAL A 118 -11.54 8.67 16.04
C VAL A 118 -12.85 9.44 16.20
N ASP A 119 -13.97 8.75 16.43
CA ASP A 119 -15.27 9.37 16.68
C ASP A 119 -15.27 10.27 17.95
N CYS A 120 -14.45 9.92 18.95
CA CYS A 120 -14.28 10.76 20.15
C CYS A 120 -13.37 11.98 19.89
N LEU A 121 -12.31 11.81 19.09
CA LEU A 121 -11.35 12.87 18.78
C LEU A 121 -11.89 13.89 17.78
N GLN A 122 -12.70 13.43 16.83
CA GLN A 122 -13.34 14.25 15.78
C GLN A 122 -12.36 15.14 15.02
N PRO A 123 -11.30 14.56 14.40
CA PRO A 123 -10.33 15.36 13.64
C PRO A 123 -11.02 16.13 12.51
N GLN A 124 -10.63 17.40 12.31
CA GLN A 124 -11.27 18.28 11.33
C GLN A 124 -10.47 18.33 10.03
N ILE A 125 -11.19 18.40 8.90
CA ILE A 125 -10.54 18.55 7.58
C ILE A 125 -9.68 19.82 7.55
N GLY A 126 -8.40 19.67 7.24
CA GLY A 126 -7.39 20.73 7.28
C GLY A 126 -6.48 20.68 8.50
N GLU A 127 -6.75 19.82 9.47
CA GLU A 127 -5.84 19.50 10.56
C GLU A 127 -4.83 18.42 10.13
N THR A 128 -3.74 18.29 10.89
CA THR A 128 -2.77 17.22 10.75
C THR A 128 -2.96 16.15 11.82
N VAL A 129 -2.83 14.90 11.43
CA VAL A 129 -2.90 13.75 12.33
C VAL A 129 -1.53 13.07 12.38
N CYS A 130 -1.01 12.86 13.58
CA CYS A 130 0.25 12.17 13.79
C CYS A 130 0.04 10.93 14.67
N ASP A 131 0.46 9.78 14.17
CA ASP A 131 0.51 8.54 14.93
C ASP A 131 1.97 8.13 15.14
N PRO A 132 2.53 8.30 16.34
CA PRO A 132 3.94 8.04 16.64
C PRO A 132 4.29 6.55 16.75
N ALA A 133 3.30 5.67 16.73
CA ALA A 133 3.46 4.21 16.76
C ALA A 133 2.43 3.56 15.84
N CYS A 134 2.45 3.99 14.55
CA CYS A 134 1.35 3.82 13.61
C CYS A 134 1.01 2.36 13.26
N GLY A 135 1.89 1.43 13.60
CA GLY A 135 1.65 0.03 13.24
C GLY A 135 1.44 -0.11 11.73
N THR A 136 0.36 -0.74 11.34
CA THR A 136 -0.05 -0.89 9.92
C THR A 136 -0.87 0.29 9.38
N GLY A 137 -0.90 1.42 10.07
CA GLY A 137 -1.58 2.65 9.63
C GLY A 137 -3.07 2.71 9.89
N GLY A 138 -3.60 1.84 10.73
CA GLY A 138 -5.04 1.72 10.97
C GLY A 138 -5.69 2.99 11.51
N PHE A 139 -5.06 3.70 12.45
CA PHE A 139 -5.55 4.98 12.96
C PHE A 139 -5.48 6.09 11.92
N LEU A 140 -4.41 6.13 11.13
CA LEU A 140 -4.26 7.12 10.05
C LEU A 140 -5.35 6.94 9.00
N LEU A 141 -5.63 5.70 8.61
CA LEU A 141 -6.68 5.40 7.64
C LEU A 141 -8.07 5.78 8.18
N ALA A 142 -8.40 5.41 9.41
CA ALA A 142 -9.68 5.77 10.01
C ALA A 142 -9.85 7.29 10.19
N ALA A 143 -8.78 8.00 10.52
CA ALA A 143 -8.79 9.46 10.57
C ALA A 143 -8.98 10.08 9.17
N TYR A 144 -8.34 9.53 8.15
CA TYR A 144 -8.52 9.93 6.75
C TYR A 144 -9.98 9.80 6.32
N ASP A 145 -10.59 8.65 6.53
CA ASP A 145 -11.98 8.38 6.16
C ASP A 145 -12.93 9.36 6.86
N TYR A 146 -12.74 9.57 8.17
CA TYR A 146 -13.53 10.51 8.96
C TYR A 146 -13.42 11.96 8.48
N MET A 147 -12.21 12.41 8.12
CA MET A 147 -11.95 13.77 7.65
C MET A 147 -12.43 13.98 6.21
N LYS A 148 -12.27 12.98 5.35
CA LYS A 148 -12.67 13.02 3.94
C LYS A 148 -14.16 13.30 3.76
N GLU A 149 -15.01 12.74 4.61
CA GLU A 149 -16.45 12.93 4.56
C GLU A 149 -16.89 14.39 4.86
N GLN A 150 -16.04 15.20 5.49
CA GLN A 150 -16.39 16.54 5.94
C GLN A 150 -16.33 17.60 4.84
N SER A 151 -15.76 17.33 3.67
CA SER A 151 -15.57 18.34 2.63
C SER A 151 -15.51 17.76 1.23
N GLN A 152 -16.02 18.55 0.27
CA GLN A 152 -15.84 18.33 -1.16
C GLN A 152 -14.87 19.35 -1.79
N ASN A 153 -14.20 20.16 -0.97
CA ASN A 153 -13.23 21.14 -1.44
C ASN A 153 -11.94 20.43 -1.87
N ARG A 154 -11.54 20.61 -3.12
CA ARG A 154 -10.40 19.94 -3.74
C ARG A 154 -9.09 20.23 -3.01
N ASP A 155 -8.84 21.49 -2.65
CA ASP A 155 -7.57 21.87 -1.98
C ASP A 155 -7.45 21.23 -0.59
N LYS A 156 -8.58 21.11 0.13
CA LYS A 156 -8.61 20.43 1.43
C LYS A 156 -8.40 18.92 1.31
N LEU A 157 -8.98 18.30 0.27
CA LEU A 157 -8.82 16.89 -0.01
C LEU A 157 -7.38 16.59 -0.46
N ASP A 158 -6.79 17.46 -1.29
CA ASP A 158 -5.39 17.36 -1.67
C ASP A 158 -4.46 17.45 -0.46
N PHE A 159 -4.70 18.43 0.43
CA PHE A 159 -3.94 18.53 1.68
C PHE A 159 -4.10 17.28 2.55
N LEU A 160 -5.32 16.77 2.70
CA LEU A 160 -5.60 15.54 3.45
C LEU A 160 -4.85 14.34 2.86
N ASN A 161 -4.87 14.21 1.53
CA ASN A 161 -4.27 13.09 0.81
C ASN A 161 -2.74 13.08 0.89
N ASN A 162 -2.11 14.27 0.78
CA ASN A 162 -0.68 14.36 0.55
C ASN A 162 0.12 14.92 1.73
N LYS A 163 -0.53 15.58 2.72
CA LYS A 163 0.18 16.36 3.75
C LYS A 163 -0.35 16.23 5.17
N ALA A 164 -1.58 15.76 5.35
CA ALA A 164 -2.22 15.78 6.67
C ALA A 164 -1.81 14.62 7.58
N LEU A 165 -1.44 13.47 7.01
CA LEU A 165 -1.21 12.24 7.75
C LEU A 165 0.28 11.98 7.96
N HIS A 166 0.67 11.78 9.22
CA HIS A 166 2.04 11.46 9.59
C HIS A 166 2.07 10.21 10.46
N GLY A 167 2.77 9.18 9.99
CA GLY A 167 2.99 7.95 10.72
C GLY A 167 4.45 7.72 11.04
N ASN A 168 4.75 7.18 12.21
CA ASN A 168 6.07 6.71 12.57
C ASN A 168 5.97 5.35 13.26
N ASP A 169 6.94 4.48 13.00
CA ASP A 169 7.10 3.21 13.72
C ASP A 169 8.57 2.86 13.82
N ILE A 170 8.95 2.16 14.90
CA ILE A 170 10.33 1.72 15.12
C ILE A 170 10.74 0.56 14.21
N THR A 171 9.76 -0.18 13.68
CA THR A 171 9.98 -1.39 12.89
C THR A 171 9.88 -1.08 11.40
N PRO A 172 10.98 -1.12 10.62
CA PRO A 172 10.94 -0.77 9.19
C PRO A 172 9.93 -1.58 8.36
N LEU A 173 9.77 -2.87 8.67
CA LEU A 173 8.78 -3.71 8.00
C LEU A 173 7.35 -3.19 8.21
N VAL A 174 7.06 -2.72 9.42
CA VAL A 174 5.73 -2.19 9.76
C VAL A 174 5.46 -0.88 9.05
N VAL A 175 6.47 -0.01 8.93
CA VAL A 175 6.39 1.22 8.10
C VAL A 175 6.06 0.87 6.64
N THR A 176 6.73 -0.15 6.08
CA THR A 176 6.41 -0.65 4.73
C THR A 176 4.96 -1.11 4.62
N LEU A 177 4.46 -1.89 5.60
CA LEU A 177 3.07 -2.37 5.61
C LEU A 177 2.07 -1.21 5.73
N ALA A 178 2.35 -0.20 6.56
CA ALA A 178 1.54 1.00 6.68
C ALA A 178 1.51 1.80 5.36
N SER A 179 2.67 2.01 4.73
CA SER A 179 2.78 2.70 3.45
C SER A 179 2.00 1.99 2.35
N MET A 180 2.08 0.66 2.27
CA MET A 180 1.27 -0.13 1.33
C MET A 180 -0.22 0.01 1.62
N ASN A 181 -0.63 0.00 2.89
CA ASN A 181 -2.02 0.15 3.28
C ASN A 181 -2.59 1.50 2.84
N LEU A 182 -1.90 2.58 3.14
CA LEU A 182 -2.30 3.93 2.73
C LEU A 182 -2.33 4.06 1.20
N TYR A 183 -1.30 3.58 0.51
CA TYR A 183 -1.23 3.60 -0.96
C TYR A 183 -2.41 2.89 -1.63
N LEU A 184 -2.78 1.70 -1.14
CA LEU A 184 -3.91 0.93 -1.68
C LEU A 184 -5.27 1.59 -1.44
N HIS A 185 -5.37 2.51 -0.47
CA HIS A 185 -6.53 3.36 -0.25
C HIS A 185 -6.43 4.72 -0.99
N GLY A 186 -5.46 4.88 -1.89
CA GLY A 186 -5.28 6.07 -2.71
C GLY A 186 -4.73 7.28 -1.95
N ILE A 187 -4.02 7.06 -0.83
CA ILE A 187 -3.44 8.11 0.01
C ILE A 187 -1.96 8.26 -0.33
N GLY A 188 -1.50 9.51 -0.59
CA GLY A 188 -0.10 9.81 -0.92
C GLY A 188 0.32 9.27 -2.28
N THR A 189 -0.59 9.29 -3.26
CA THR A 189 -0.36 8.76 -4.61
C THR A 189 0.03 9.81 -5.64
N ASP A 190 0.02 11.11 -5.27
CA ASP A 190 0.37 12.25 -6.13
C ASP A 190 1.82 12.71 -5.93
#